data_b9cc1d9e9fb9c2da4c7efa364abcc156
#
_entry.id   b9cc1d9e9fb9c2da4c7efa364abcc156
#
_cell.length_a   1.000
_cell.length_b   1.000
_cell.length_c   1.000
_cell.angle_alpha   90.00
_cell.angle_beta   90.00
_cell.angle_gamma   90.00
#
_symmetry.space_group_name_H-M   'P 1'
#
loop_
_entity.id
_entity.type
_entity.pdbx_description
1 polymer ?
#
loop_
_entity_poly.entity_id
_entity_poly.type
_entity_poly.pdbx_seq_one_letter_code
_entity_poly.pdbx_strand_id
1 'polypeptide(L)'
;AQLMQRSAARVGAVIPGWKDIRQLGRVNVIQITARDLFPSGCVTLSGIRAVKNAEIEPSITYAASLLAETSGTLRDVFLGMVGDNRKLLLKVDDLKTVYGKGFVGWIEGKRVLAGNRALMEEYGIKVPGAAFEARHSVNQRRIIYLASSGTLMAMFQVSYQRDPDTAAVLESLRQAGMSMIVDCDDFNCDVRLIEAVYGLPSGSVKVLDAAEREALAPATAWLPESEGNMLHLGSFASFVGGLE
;
A
#
# COMPACT_ATOMS: atom_id res chain seq x y z
N ALA A 1 19.81 -9.40 -29.08
CA ALA A 1 19.41 -10.39 -28.04
C ALA A 1 20.49 -10.56 -26.95
N GLN A 2 21.70 -11.02 -27.28
CA GLN A 2 22.72 -11.33 -26.27
C GLN A 2 23.13 -10.11 -25.41
N LEU A 3 23.22 -8.90 -26.00
CA LEU A 3 23.52 -7.68 -25.25
C LEU A 3 22.40 -7.32 -24.26
N MET A 4 21.15 -7.40 -24.68
CA MET A 4 19.98 -7.11 -23.84
C MET A 4 19.82 -8.17 -22.74
N GLN A 5 20.03 -9.44 -23.03
CA GLN A 5 20.05 -10.50 -22.03
C GLN A 5 21.17 -10.31 -20.99
N ARG A 6 22.33 -9.84 -21.40
CA ARG A 6 23.45 -9.50 -20.47
C ARG A 6 23.15 -8.29 -19.61
N SER A 7 22.47 -7.26 -20.16
CA SER A 7 22.01 -6.11 -19.39
C SER A 7 20.97 -6.52 -18.34
N ALA A 8 19.94 -7.25 -18.74
CA ALA A 8 18.93 -7.79 -17.82
C ALA A 8 19.55 -8.63 -16.70
N ALA A 9 20.52 -9.51 -17.03
CA ALA A 9 21.20 -10.33 -16.03
C ALA A 9 21.97 -9.52 -14.98
N ARG A 10 22.50 -8.34 -15.31
CA ARG A 10 23.20 -7.46 -14.35
C ARG A 10 22.28 -6.91 -13.27
N VAL A 11 21.00 -6.75 -13.56
CA VAL A 11 19.96 -6.27 -12.63
C VAL A 11 19.12 -7.40 -12.06
N GLY A 12 19.55 -8.65 -12.27
CA GLY A 12 18.87 -9.83 -11.72
C GLY A 12 17.62 -10.27 -12.47
N ALA A 13 17.54 -9.95 -13.75
CA ALA A 13 16.46 -10.39 -14.63
C ALA A 13 16.98 -11.30 -15.75
N VAL A 14 16.17 -12.24 -16.20
CA VAL A 14 16.45 -13.13 -17.33
C VAL A 14 15.29 -13.13 -18.30
N ILE A 15 15.55 -12.77 -19.56
CA ILE A 15 14.57 -12.80 -20.63
C ILE A 15 14.90 -13.97 -21.54
N PRO A 16 14.02 -14.99 -21.66
CA PRO A 16 14.36 -16.25 -22.30
C PRO A 16 14.66 -16.16 -23.80
N GLY A 17 13.99 -15.25 -24.53
CA GLY A 17 14.12 -15.25 -25.97
C GLY A 17 13.87 -13.90 -26.66
N TRP A 18 14.11 -13.87 -27.97
CA TRP A 18 13.91 -12.69 -28.80
C TRP A 18 12.44 -12.29 -28.94
N LYS A 19 11.53 -13.26 -28.91
CA LYS A 19 10.08 -13.02 -28.89
C LYS A 19 9.71 -12.22 -27.65
N ASP A 20 10.21 -12.64 -26.48
CA ASP A 20 9.94 -12.01 -25.19
C ASP A 20 10.51 -10.60 -25.14
N ILE A 21 11.73 -10.38 -25.61
CA ILE A 21 12.32 -9.03 -25.73
C ILE A 21 11.43 -8.09 -26.54
N ARG A 22 10.90 -8.56 -27.68
CA ARG A 22 10.03 -7.72 -28.52
C ARG A 22 8.68 -7.41 -27.87
N GLN A 23 8.14 -8.34 -27.11
CA GLN A 23 6.87 -8.14 -26.40
C GLN A 23 7.06 -7.20 -25.21
N LEU A 24 8.10 -7.39 -24.41
CA LEU A 24 8.44 -6.51 -23.28
C LEU A 24 8.77 -5.10 -23.76
N GLY A 25 9.44 -4.92 -24.91
CA GLY A 25 9.71 -3.63 -25.51
C GLY A 25 8.47 -2.83 -25.98
N ARG A 26 7.27 -3.41 -25.89
CA ARG A 26 6.00 -2.71 -26.16
C ARG A 26 5.28 -2.27 -24.89
N VAL A 27 5.83 -2.62 -23.73
CA VAL A 27 5.26 -2.22 -22.44
C VAL A 27 5.42 -0.71 -22.29
N ASN A 28 4.32 -0.02 -22.06
CA ASN A 28 4.27 1.43 -21.83
C ASN A 28 3.53 1.78 -20.54
N VAL A 29 2.96 0.78 -19.88
CA VAL A 29 2.27 0.91 -18.59
C VAL A 29 2.76 -0.18 -17.66
N ILE A 30 3.05 0.17 -16.43
CA ILE A 30 3.44 -0.76 -15.38
C ILE A 30 2.46 -0.63 -14.20
N GLN A 31 1.99 -1.77 -13.71
CA GLN A 31 1.22 -1.82 -12.47
C GLN A 31 2.15 -2.19 -11.33
N ILE A 32 2.11 -1.38 -10.28
CA ILE A 32 2.90 -1.52 -9.06
C ILE A 32 1.98 -1.52 -7.84
N THR A 33 2.47 -2.06 -6.74
CA THR A 33 1.72 -2.15 -5.48
C THR A 33 2.25 -1.15 -4.45
N ALA A 34 1.51 -0.98 -3.36
CA ALA A 34 1.99 -0.18 -2.23
C ALA A 34 3.30 -0.72 -1.63
N ARG A 35 3.52 -2.04 -1.67
CA ARG A 35 4.75 -2.68 -1.18
C ARG A 35 5.96 -2.40 -2.06
N ASP A 36 5.76 -2.22 -3.36
CA ASP A 36 6.81 -1.81 -4.27
C ASP A 36 7.22 -0.36 -4.02
N LEU A 37 6.24 0.50 -3.69
CA LEU A 37 6.48 1.91 -3.35
C LEU A 37 7.07 2.08 -1.95
N PHE A 38 6.57 1.33 -0.99
CA PHE A 38 6.96 1.42 0.41
C PHE A 38 7.41 0.05 0.93
N PRO A 39 8.66 -0.37 0.64
CA PRO A 39 9.26 -1.57 1.20
C PRO A 39 9.24 -1.58 2.72
N SER A 40 9.57 -2.73 3.30
CA SER A 40 9.62 -2.88 4.76
C SER A 40 10.47 -1.80 5.42
N GLY A 41 9.92 -1.16 6.45
CA GLY A 41 10.57 -0.06 7.17
C GLY A 41 10.25 1.35 6.64
N CYS A 42 9.67 1.47 5.44
CA CYS A 42 9.30 2.78 4.88
C CYS A 42 7.99 3.33 5.43
N VAL A 43 7.14 2.48 5.98
CA VAL A 43 5.93 2.90 6.70
C VAL A 43 6.12 2.60 8.17
N THR A 44 6.02 3.62 9.01
CA THR A 44 6.27 3.49 10.45
C THR A 44 5.20 4.17 11.27
N LEU A 45 4.93 3.64 12.46
CA LEU A 45 4.07 4.30 13.43
C LEU A 45 4.86 5.46 14.08
N SER A 46 4.32 6.67 14.01
CA SER A 46 4.94 7.88 14.59
C SER A 46 4.21 8.39 15.83
N GLY A 47 3.01 7.88 16.12
CA GLY A 47 2.28 8.27 17.32
C GLY A 47 0.96 7.51 17.49
N ILE A 48 0.52 7.41 18.74
CA ILE A 48 -0.78 6.84 19.13
C ILE A 48 -1.45 7.81 20.10
N ARG A 49 -2.74 8.01 19.93
CA ARG A 49 -3.57 8.80 20.83
C ARG A 49 -4.89 8.09 21.09
N ALA A 50 -5.07 7.58 22.29
CA ALA A 50 -6.37 7.11 22.73
C ALA A 50 -7.31 8.30 23.00
N VAL A 51 -8.59 8.10 22.72
CA VAL A 51 -9.63 9.09 23.03
C VAL A 51 -9.97 9.00 24.53
N LYS A 52 -10.49 10.09 25.08
CA LYS A 52 -10.89 10.12 26.49
C LYS A 52 -11.79 8.93 26.86
N ASN A 53 -11.40 8.21 27.89
CA ASN A 53 -12.02 6.95 28.37
C ASN A 53 -11.76 5.69 27.53
N ALA A 54 -10.89 5.73 26.52
CA ALA A 54 -10.41 4.53 25.84
C ALA A 54 -9.00 4.17 26.34
N GLU A 55 -8.75 2.88 26.43
CA GLU A 55 -7.43 2.37 26.85
C GLU A 55 -6.56 2.13 25.60
N ILE A 56 -5.26 2.39 25.74
CA ILE A 56 -4.30 2.27 24.62
C ILE A 56 -4.12 0.81 24.23
N GLU A 57 -3.92 -0.11 25.21
CA GLU A 57 -3.64 -1.53 24.94
C GLU A 57 -4.78 -2.23 24.16
N PRO A 58 -6.06 -2.14 24.58
CA PRO A 58 -7.17 -2.69 23.80
C PRO A 58 -7.28 -2.06 22.40
N SER A 59 -6.98 -0.75 22.27
CA SER A 59 -6.97 -0.09 20.97
C SER A 59 -5.89 -0.64 20.04
N ILE A 60 -4.69 -0.90 20.56
CA ILE A 60 -3.60 -1.54 19.81
C ILE A 60 -4.02 -2.96 19.40
N THR A 61 -4.57 -3.74 20.32
CA THR A 61 -5.00 -5.10 20.05
C THR A 61 -6.06 -5.16 18.95
N TYR A 62 -7.08 -4.31 19.01
CA TYR A 62 -8.13 -4.26 17.98
C TYR A 62 -7.58 -3.83 16.62
N ALA A 63 -6.75 -2.78 16.58
CA ALA A 63 -6.14 -2.31 15.34
C ALA A 63 -5.22 -3.37 14.73
N ALA A 64 -4.34 -3.97 15.54
CA ALA A 64 -3.43 -5.01 15.09
C ALA A 64 -4.18 -6.26 14.61
N SER A 65 -5.23 -6.68 15.32
CA SER A 65 -6.05 -7.83 14.92
C SER A 65 -6.72 -7.59 13.57
N LEU A 66 -7.36 -6.43 13.38
CA LEU A 66 -8.04 -6.10 12.15
C LEU A 66 -7.07 -6.01 10.96
N LEU A 67 -5.94 -5.32 11.15
CA LEU A 67 -4.96 -5.09 10.08
C LEU A 67 -4.06 -6.31 9.82
N ALA A 68 -3.93 -7.24 10.76
CA ALA A 68 -3.22 -8.50 10.56
C ALA A 68 -3.85 -9.37 9.46
N GLU A 69 -5.16 -9.26 9.27
CA GLU A 69 -5.90 -9.99 8.23
C GLU A 69 -5.78 -9.37 6.83
N THR A 70 -5.10 -8.22 6.70
CA THR A 70 -4.88 -7.53 5.43
C THR A 70 -3.55 -7.95 4.80
N SER A 71 -3.30 -7.57 3.54
CA SER A 71 -2.05 -7.85 2.82
C SER A 71 -1.13 -6.65 2.66
N GLY A 72 -1.60 -5.44 3.00
CA GLY A 72 -0.91 -4.19 2.72
C GLY A 72 0.27 -3.85 3.65
N THR A 73 0.90 -2.70 3.41
CA THR A 73 2.03 -2.18 4.19
C THR A 73 1.66 -1.90 5.65
N LEU A 74 0.42 -1.51 5.92
CA LEU A 74 -0.09 -1.25 7.27
C LEU A 74 -0.13 -2.51 8.14
N ARG A 75 -0.32 -3.69 7.54
CA ARG A 75 -0.24 -4.96 8.27
C ARG A 75 1.06 -5.10 9.04
N ASP A 76 2.17 -4.86 8.38
CA ASP A 76 3.50 -5.05 8.97
C ASP A 76 3.75 -4.03 10.10
N VAL A 77 3.28 -2.78 9.94
CA VAL A 77 3.35 -1.74 10.97
C VAL A 77 2.59 -2.16 12.24
N PHE A 78 1.35 -2.63 12.09
CA PHE A 78 0.52 -2.97 13.24
C PHE A 78 0.88 -4.31 13.87
N LEU A 79 1.36 -5.29 13.09
CA LEU A 79 1.94 -6.51 13.65
C LEU A 79 3.21 -6.22 14.44
N GLY A 80 4.02 -5.26 14.00
CA GLY A 80 5.20 -4.80 14.76
C GLY A 80 4.86 -4.26 16.15
N MET A 81 3.65 -3.72 16.36
CA MET A 81 3.22 -3.21 17.67
C MET A 81 2.97 -4.32 18.71
N VAL A 82 2.52 -5.48 18.26
CA VAL A 82 2.30 -6.66 19.14
C VAL A 82 3.53 -7.55 19.20
N GLY A 83 4.55 -7.28 18.38
CA GLY A 83 5.81 -8.02 18.34
C GLY A 83 5.58 -9.51 18.04
N ASP A 84 6.38 -10.34 18.68
CA ASP A 84 6.28 -11.80 18.53
C ASP A 84 5.06 -12.41 19.26
N ASN A 85 4.34 -11.62 20.05
CA ASN A 85 3.21 -12.11 20.84
C ASN A 85 1.90 -12.12 20.02
N ARG A 86 1.88 -12.91 18.94
CA ARG A 86 0.70 -13.09 18.10
C ARG A 86 -0.51 -13.69 18.82
N LYS A 87 -0.33 -14.21 20.04
CA LYS A 87 -1.42 -14.69 20.89
C LYS A 87 -2.33 -13.55 21.39
N LEU A 88 -1.86 -12.31 21.30
CA LEU A 88 -2.67 -11.12 21.62
C LEU A 88 -3.67 -10.77 20.51
N LEU A 89 -3.47 -11.29 19.30
CA LEU A 89 -4.39 -11.04 18.20
C LEU A 89 -5.70 -11.77 18.43
N LEU A 90 -6.78 -11.03 18.26
CA LEU A 90 -8.14 -11.53 18.39
C LEU A 90 -8.64 -12.00 17.02
N LYS A 91 -9.57 -12.95 17.03
CA LYS A 91 -10.23 -13.41 15.83
C LYS A 91 -11.05 -12.28 15.22
N VAL A 92 -10.89 -12.08 13.91
CA VAL A 92 -11.69 -11.15 13.12
C VAL A 92 -12.67 -11.96 12.27
N ASP A 93 -13.93 -11.63 12.37
CA ASP A 93 -14.98 -12.19 11.54
C ASP A 93 -15.46 -11.12 10.52
N ASP A 94 -15.88 -11.56 9.32
CA ASP A 94 -16.45 -10.74 8.26
C ASP A 94 -15.64 -9.49 7.91
N LEU A 95 -14.32 -9.66 7.69
CA LEU A 95 -13.47 -8.58 7.25
C LEU A 95 -13.90 -8.07 5.87
N LYS A 96 -14.18 -6.78 5.80
CA LYS A 96 -14.52 -6.05 4.57
C LYS A 96 -13.52 -4.94 4.30
N THR A 97 -12.97 -4.91 3.10
CA THR A 97 -12.19 -3.79 2.60
C THR A 97 -13.13 -2.74 2.00
N VAL A 98 -13.01 -1.49 2.44
CA VAL A 98 -13.63 -0.33 1.82
C VAL A 98 -12.53 0.45 1.10
N TYR A 99 -12.39 0.24 -0.18
CA TYR A 99 -11.28 0.76 -0.98
C TYR A 99 -11.13 2.28 -0.86
N GLY A 100 -9.88 2.72 -0.65
CA GLY A 100 -9.53 4.11 -0.42
C GLY A 100 -10.01 4.68 0.92
N LYS A 101 -10.65 3.88 1.80
CA LYS A 101 -11.19 4.35 3.08
C LYS A 101 -10.70 3.55 4.28
N GLY A 102 -10.59 2.21 4.19
CA GLY A 102 -10.13 1.37 5.29
C GLY A 102 -10.77 0.00 5.36
N PHE A 103 -10.84 -0.54 6.56
CA PHE A 103 -11.30 -1.90 6.84
C PHE A 103 -12.36 -1.91 7.92
N VAL A 104 -13.30 -2.83 7.78
CA VAL A 104 -14.40 -3.08 8.73
C VAL A 104 -14.45 -4.57 9.02
N GLY A 105 -14.51 -4.94 10.27
CA GLY A 105 -14.64 -6.34 10.69
C GLY A 105 -15.33 -6.46 12.03
N TRP A 106 -15.55 -7.68 12.48
CA TRP A 106 -16.14 -7.96 13.79
C TRP A 106 -15.11 -8.64 14.69
N ILE A 107 -14.92 -8.09 15.89
CA ILE A 107 -14.04 -8.63 16.92
C ILE A 107 -14.86 -8.74 18.21
N GLU A 108 -14.92 -9.92 18.78
CA GLU A 108 -15.70 -10.19 20.02
C GLU A 108 -17.15 -9.69 19.94
N GLY A 109 -17.80 -9.87 18.79
CA GLY A 109 -19.17 -9.43 18.55
C GLY A 109 -19.35 -7.91 18.41
N LYS A 110 -18.26 -7.14 18.36
CA LYS A 110 -18.28 -5.69 18.15
C LYS A 110 -17.80 -5.35 16.74
N ARG A 111 -18.49 -4.42 16.08
CA ARG A 111 -18.02 -3.89 14.80
C ARG A 111 -16.84 -2.97 15.03
N VAL A 112 -15.70 -3.29 14.43
CA VAL A 112 -14.45 -2.54 14.51
C VAL A 112 -14.12 -1.97 13.14
N LEU A 113 -13.71 -0.70 13.11
CA LEU A 113 -13.32 0.03 11.92
C LEU A 113 -11.91 0.57 12.09
N ALA A 114 -11.05 0.38 11.07
CA ALA A 114 -9.77 1.05 10.97
C ALA A 114 -9.66 1.73 9.60
N GLY A 115 -9.52 3.04 9.57
CA GLY A 115 -9.52 3.76 8.30
C GLY A 115 -9.31 5.26 8.42
N ASN A 116 -9.48 5.95 7.30
CA ASN A 116 -9.38 7.39 7.22
C ASN A 116 -10.72 8.07 7.63
N ARG A 117 -10.74 9.41 7.55
CA ARG A 117 -11.93 10.22 7.86
C ARG A 117 -13.16 9.78 7.07
N ALA A 118 -13.00 9.50 5.77
CA ALA A 118 -14.13 9.15 4.91
C ALA A 118 -14.82 7.86 5.35
N LEU A 119 -14.06 6.87 5.86
CA LEU A 119 -14.65 5.68 6.46
C LEU A 119 -15.45 6.02 7.72
N MET A 120 -14.90 6.85 8.59
CA MET A 120 -15.55 7.24 9.84
C MET A 120 -16.86 7.98 9.58
N GLU A 121 -16.86 8.92 8.63
CA GLU A 121 -18.04 9.67 8.21
C GLU A 121 -19.13 8.76 7.61
N GLU A 122 -18.74 7.80 6.76
CA GLU A 122 -19.69 6.82 6.18
C GLU A 122 -20.41 6.00 7.25
N TYR A 123 -19.73 5.69 8.35
CA TYR A 123 -20.30 4.93 9.47
C TYR A 123 -20.82 5.82 10.62
N GLY A 124 -20.90 7.13 10.41
CA GLY A 124 -21.43 8.08 11.41
C GLY A 124 -20.56 8.25 12.66
N ILE A 125 -19.27 7.92 12.58
CA ILE A 125 -18.33 8.06 13.69
C ILE A 125 -17.80 9.49 13.75
N LYS A 126 -17.96 10.13 14.90
CA LYS A 126 -17.42 11.46 15.12
C LYS A 126 -15.90 11.42 15.31
N VAL A 127 -15.17 12.15 14.49
CA VAL A 127 -13.72 12.32 14.55
C VAL A 127 -13.35 13.78 14.75
N PRO A 128 -12.11 14.10 15.19
CA PRO A 128 -11.65 15.48 15.31
C PRO A 128 -11.80 16.25 13.99
N GLY A 129 -12.00 17.56 14.09
CA GLY A 129 -12.22 18.41 12.91
C GLY A 129 -11.04 18.41 11.92
N ALA A 130 -11.31 18.81 10.67
CA ALA A 130 -10.31 18.85 9.60
C ALA A 130 -9.04 19.64 9.94
N ALA A 131 -9.16 20.72 10.74
CA ALA A 131 -8.01 21.49 11.20
C ALA A 131 -7.07 20.70 12.13
N PHE A 132 -7.59 19.76 12.90
CA PHE A 132 -6.76 18.84 13.68
C PHE A 132 -6.00 17.90 12.75
N GLU A 133 -6.68 17.29 11.79
CA GLU A 133 -6.09 16.38 10.83
C GLU A 133 -5.00 17.05 10.00
N ALA A 134 -5.25 18.26 9.48
CA ALA A 134 -4.28 19.03 8.71
C ALA A 134 -2.97 19.29 9.49
N ARG A 135 -3.07 19.55 10.80
CA ARG A 135 -1.88 19.77 11.67
C ARG A 135 -1.08 18.48 11.90
N HIS A 136 -1.74 17.31 11.88
CA HIS A 136 -1.12 16.02 12.18
C HIS A 136 -0.76 15.21 10.92
N SER A 137 -1.22 15.66 9.75
CA SER A 137 -0.92 15.02 8.45
C SER A 137 0.14 15.77 7.65
N VAL A 138 1.06 16.45 8.33
CA VAL A 138 2.21 17.10 7.70
C VAL A 138 3.38 16.13 7.53
N ASN A 139 4.33 16.45 6.66
CA ASN A 139 5.56 15.68 6.45
C ASN A 139 5.28 14.19 6.14
N GLN A 140 4.41 13.94 5.17
CA GLN A 140 4.02 12.60 4.70
C GLN A 140 3.42 11.70 5.81
N ARG A 141 2.86 12.30 6.84
CA ARG A 141 2.12 11.61 7.89
C ARG A 141 0.65 11.49 7.52
N ARG A 142 0.02 10.40 7.99
CA ARG A 142 -1.43 10.15 7.85
C ARG A 142 -1.98 9.67 9.16
N ILE A 143 -3.26 9.95 9.39
CA ILE A 143 -4.00 9.49 10.57
C ILE A 143 -4.86 8.31 10.19
N ILE A 144 -4.76 7.25 10.98
CA ILE A 144 -5.67 6.11 10.96
C ILE A 144 -6.56 6.22 12.19
N TYR A 145 -7.85 6.27 11.97
CA TYR A 145 -8.86 6.24 13.03
C TYR A 145 -9.25 4.79 13.32
N LEU A 146 -9.33 4.45 14.60
CA LEU A 146 -9.88 3.19 15.08
C LEU A 146 -11.17 3.47 15.83
N ALA A 147 -12.25 2.80 15.44
CA ALA A 147 -13.52 2.88 16.12
C ALA A 147 -14.08 1.49 16.43
N SER A 148 -14.83 1.38 17.52
CA SER A 148 -15.55 0.17 17.88
C SER A 148 -16.94 0.52 18.40
N SER A 149 -17.92 -0.29 18.04
CA SER A 149 -19.32 -0.12 18.51
C SER A 149 -19.87 1.30 18.33
N GLY A 150 -19.52 1.95 17.21
CA GLY A 150 -20.01 3.30 16.89
C GLY A 150 -19.24 4.45 17.54
N THR A 151 -18.14 4.18 18.25
CA THR A 151 -17.39 5.19 19.00
C THR A 151 -15.90 5.15 18.61
N LEU A 152 -15.31 6.34 18.43
CA LEU A 152 -13.87 6.47 18.20
C LEU A 152 -13.11 6.01 19.45
N MET A 153 -12.14 5.11 19.26
CA MET A 153 -11.27 4.59 20.32
C MET A 153 -9.90 5.26 20.32
N ALA A 154 -9.25 5.29 19.16
CA ALA A 154 -7.89 5.78 19.05
C ALA A 154 -7.60 6.36 17.67
N MET A 155 -6.51 7.11 17.61
CA MET A 155 -5.90 7.62 16.38
C MET A 155 -4.45 7.16 16.35
N PHE A 156 -4.04 6.58 15.23
CA PHE A 156 -2.66 6.20 14.97
C PHE A 156 -2.10 7.11 13.91
N GLN A 157 -0.93 7.67 14.15
CA GLN A 157 -0.22 8.46 13.17
C GLN A 157 0.85 7.59 12.51
N VAL A 158 0.76 7.40 11.20
CA VAL A 158 1.74 6.68 10.40
C VAL A 158 2.52 7.66 9.52
N SER A 159 3.79 7.38 9.33
CA SER A 159 4.71 8.18 8.51
C SER A 159 5.20 7.34 7.34
N TYR A 160 5.18 7.93 6.15
CA TYR A 160 5.65 7.31 4.91
C TYR A 160 6.99 7.94 4.53
N GLN A 161 7.99 7.10 4.33
CA GLN A 161 9.35 7.54 4.03
C GLN A 161 9.76 7.08 2.63
N ARG A 162 10.55 7.92 1.98
CA ARG A 162 11.14 7.64 0.68
C ARG A 162 12.17 6.52 0.83
N ASP A 163 12.05 5.51 -0.02
CA ASP A 163 13.10 4.52 -0.25
C ASP A 163 14.00 4.99 -1.40
N PRO A 164 15.32 5.06 -1.20
CA PRO A 164 16.24 5.55 -2.25
C PRO A 164 16.24 4.67 -3.51
N ASP A 165 16.20 3.36 -3.35
CA ASP A 165 16.22 2.42 -4.47
C ASP A 165 14.93 2.50 -5.28
N THR A 166 13.79 2.51 -4.61
CA THR A 166 12.49 2.75 -5.24
C THR A 166 12.45 4.10 -5.97
N ALA A 167 13.01 5.15 -5.36
CA ALA A 167 13.05 6.46 -5.99
C ALA A 167 13.85 6.46 -7.30
N ALA A 168 14.97 5.76 -7.34
CA ALA A 168 15.77 5.61 -8.56
C ALA A 168 14.99 4.86 -9.65
N VAL A 169 14.28 3.80 -9.27
CA VAL A 169 13.44 3.01 -10.19
C VAL A 169 12.29 3.85 -10.77
N LEU A 170 11.59 4.61 -9.92
CA LEU A 170 10.50 5.48 -10.39
C LEU A 170 10.99 6.57 -11.35
N GLU A 171 12.16 7.13 -11.09
CA GLU A 171 12.77 8.12 -11.99
C GLU A 171 13.18 7.48 -13.33
N SER A 172 13.72 6.27 -13.31
CA SER A 172 14.05 5.51 -14.51
C SER A 172 12.80 5.23 -15.37
N LEU A 173 11.72 4.74 -14.76
CA LEU A 173 10.43 4.54 -15.43
C LEU A 173 9.89 5.84 -16.05
N ARG A 174 10.01 6.95 -15.33
CA ARG A 174 9.58 8.25 -15.81
C ARG A 174 10.40 8.70 -17.03
N GLN A 175 11.71 8.52 -17.00
CA GLN A 175 12.61 8.84 -18.11
C GLN A 175 12.35 7.96 -19.34
N ALA A 176 11.98 6.69 -19.11
CA ALA A 176 11.57 5.78 -20.18
C ALA A 176 10.17 6.09 -20.75
N GLY A 177 9.46 7.09 -20.21
CA GLY A 177 8.11 7.46 -20.65
C GLY A 177 7.03 6.45 -20.28
N MET A 178 7.27 5.60 -19.29
CA MET A 178 6.30 4.61 -18.81
C MET A 178 5.26 5.24 -17.91
N SER A 179 4.00 4.89 -18.12
CA SER A 179 2.90 5.25 -17.23
C SER A 179 2.86 4.29 -16.03
N MET A 180 2.66 4.84 -14.83
CA MET A 180 2.63 4.06 -13.59
C MET A 180 1.22 4.02 -13.02
N ILE A 181 0.71 2.82 -12.82
CA ILE A 181 -0.58 2.55 -12.18
C ILE A 181 -0.31 1.87 -10.84
N VAL A 182 -0.89 2.38 -9.78
CA VAL A 182 -0.72 1.84 -8.43
C VAL A 182 -1.98 1.12 -7.98
N ASP A 183 -1.83 -0.16 -7.70
CA ASP A 183 -2.83 -0.98 -7.04
C ASP A 183 -2.52 -1.02 -5.55
N CYS A 184 -3.29 -0.29 -4.75
CA CYS A 184 -2.95 -0.02 -3.37
C CYS A 184 -3.99 -0.52 -2.37
N ASP A 185 -3.60 -1.44 -1.50
CA ASP A 185 -4.41 -1.91 -0.37
C ASP A 185 -4.34 -0.94 0.82
N ASP A 186 -3.36 -0.06 0.84
CA ASP A 186 -3.22 0.97 1.87
C ASP A 186 -4.11 2.17 1.53
N PHE A 187 -5.18 2.35 2.28
CA PHE A 187 -6.15 3.42 2.07
C PHE A 187 -5.61 4.84 2.28
N ASN A 188 -4.41 4.99 2.83
CA ASN A 188 -3.71 6.25 2.94
C ASN A 188 -2.83 6.56 1.72
N CYS A 189 -2.56 5.55 0.90
CA CYS A 189 -1.68 5.66 -0.26
C CYS A 189 -2.44 6.27 -1.44
N ASP A 190 -2.57 7.58 -1.44
CA ASP A 190 -3.14 8.36 -2.54
C ASP A 190 -2.06 8.95 -3.45
N VAL A 191 -2.47 9.49 -4.60
CA VAL A 191 -1.57 10.12 -5.58
C VAL A 191 -0.75 11.23 -4.93
N ARG A 192 -1.35 12.05 -4.07
CA ARG A 192 -0.67 13.19 -3.42
C ARG A 192 0.43 12.73 -2.48
N LEU A 193 0.19 11.63 -1.74
CA LEU A 193 1.20 11.06 -0.85
C LEU A 193 2.39 10.54 -1.66
N ILE A 194 2.13 9.76 -2.71
CA ILE A 194 3.18 9.16 -3.54
C ILE A 194 4.04 10.25 -4.19
N GLU A 195 3.39 11.22 -4.83
CA GLU A 195 4.08 12.34 -5.48
C GLU A 195 4.90 13.16 -4.47
N ALA A 196 4.37 13.42 -3.27
CA ALA A 196 5.07 14.17 -2.24
C ALA A 196 6.26 13.41 -1.65
N VAL A 197 6.12 12.09 -1.40
CA VAL A 197 7.21 11.26 -0.84
C VAL A 197 8.36 11.13 -1.83
N TYR A 198 8.05 10.89 -3.10
CA TYR A 198 9.05 10.63 -4.14
C TYR A 198 9.49 11.87 -4.91
N GLY A 199 8.83 13.02 -4.69
CA GLY A 199 9.12 14.26 -5.41
C GLY A 199 8.76 14.16 -6.89
N LEU A 200 7.71 13.39 -7.23
CA LEU A 200 7.27 13.21 -8.61
C LEU A 200 6.42 14.39 -9.07
N PRO A 201 6.50 14.77 -10.37
CA PRO A 201 5.59 15.72 -10.95
C PRO A 201 4.13 15.25 -10.85
N SER A 202 3.20 16.20 -10.76
CA SER A 202 1.77 15.88 -10.73
C SER A 202 1.35 15.11 -12.00
N GLY A 203 0.58 14.04 -11.80
CA GLY A 203 0.13 13.16 -12.88
C GLY A 203 1.12 12.07 -13.28
N SER A 204 2.24 11.90 -12.54
CA SER A 204 3.22 10.84 -12.79
C SER A 204 2.69 9.45 -12.48
N VAL A 205 1.76 9.34 -11.54
CA VAL A 205 1.17 8.07 -11.10
C VAL A 205 -0.34 8.15 -11.07
N LYS A 206 -0.99 7.02 -11.27
CA LYS A 206 -2.43 6.85 -11.10
C LYS A 206 -2.68 5.78 -10.05
N VAL A 207 -3.42 6.10 -9.00
CA VAL A 207 -3.90 5.12 -8.03
C VAL A 207 -5.28 4.62 -8.48
N LEU A 208 -5.44 3.31 -8.58
CA LEU A 208 -6.68 2.70 -9.03
C LEU A 208 -7.78 2.85 -7.99
N ASP A 209 -8.96 3.25 -8.42
CA ASP A 209 -10.17 3.15 -7.62
C ASP A 209 -10.77 1.72 -7.65
N ALA A 210 -11.85 1.50 -6.90
CA ALA A 210 -12.47 0.18 -6.79
C ALA A 210 -12.99 -0.35 -8.13
N ALA A 211 -13.59 0.50 -8.96
CA ALA A 211 -14.15 0.12 -10.25
C ALA A 211 -13.05 -0.17 -11.28
N GLU A 212 -11.99 0.62 -11.26
CA GLU A 212 -10.82 0.43 -12.12
C GLU A 212 -10.07 -0.87 -11.77
N ARG A 213 -9.95 -1.20 -10.49
CA ARG A 213 -9.38 -2.48 -10.03
C ARG A 213 -10.18 -3.66 -10.53
N GLU A 214 -11.50 -3.60 -10.40
CA GLU A 214 -12.40 -4.66 -10.89
C GLU A 214 -12.30 -4.82 -12.40
N ALA A 215 -12.23 -3.73 -13.13
CA ALA A 215 -12.08 -3.74 -14.58
C ALA A 215 -10.72 -4.31 -15.04
N LEU A 216 -9.65 -4.08 -14.29
CA LEU A 216 -8.31 -4.56 -14.60
C LEU A 216 -8.03 -5.98 -14.11
N ALA A 217 -8.77 -6.49 -13.14
CA ALA A 217 -8.56 -7.82 -12.56
C ALA A 217 -8.47 -8.96 -13.62
N PRO A 218 -9.30 -9.02 -14.65
CA PRO A 218 -9.17 -10.02 -15.71
C PRO A 218 -7.88 -9.88 -16.52
N ALA A 219 -7.42 -8.64 -16.75
CA ALA A 219 -6.20 -8.37 -17.53
C ALA A 219 -4.92 -8.66 -16.74
N THR A 220 -4.99 -8.64 -15.40
CA THR A 220 -3.86 -8.90 -14.50
C THR A 220 -3.88 -10.33 -13.93
N ALA A 221 -4.91 -11.12 -14.24
CA ALA A 221 -4.95 -12.53 -13.88
C ALA A 221 -3.80 -13.28 -14.56
N TRP A 222 -3.18 -14.22 -13.81
CA TRP A 222 -2.14 -15.05 -14.38
C TRP A 222 -2.69 -15.87 -15.55
N LEU A 223 -2.07 -15.70 -16.72
CA LEU A 223 -2.40 -16.45 -17.92
C LEU A 223 -1.26 -17.43 -18.21
N PRO A 224 -1.53 -18.74 -18.32
CA PRO A 224 -0.51 -19.75 -18.65
C PRO A 224 0.22 -19.49 -19.96
N GLU A 225 -0.42 -18.80 -20.89
CA GLU A 225 0.08 -18.46 -22.22
C GLU A 225 0.40 -16.98 -22.36
N SER A 226 1.19 -16.42 -21.43
CA SER A 226 1.66 -15.03 -21.54
C SER A 226 2.49 -14.83 -22.80
N GLU A 227 2.30 -13.70 -23.49
CA GLU A 227 3.01 -13.40 -24.74
C GLU A 227 4.47 -12.98 -24.54
N GLY A 228 4.85 -12.57 -23.35
CA GLY A 228 6.22 -12.21 -23.00
C GLY A 228 6.58 -12.68 -21.60
N ASN A 229 7.76 -13.31 -21.43
CA ASN A 229 8.21 -13.87 -20.18
C ASN A 229 9.52 -13.22 -19.74
N MET A 230 9.62 -12.99 -18.46
CA MET A 230 10.84 -12.54 -17.78
C MET A 230 10.90 -13.18 -16.40
N LEU A 231 12.06 -13.72 -16.05
CA LEU A 231 12.38 -14.13 -14.68
C LEU A 231 13.21 -13.02 -14.03
N HIS A 232 12.89 -12.67 -12.80
CA HIS A 232 13.62 -11.67 -12.03
C HIS A 232 13.73 -12.09 -10.56
N LEU A 233 14.58 -11.41 -9.80
CA LEU A 233 14.87 -11.76 -8.39
C LEU A 233 13.71 -11.44 -7.41
N GLY A 234 12.56 -11.00 -7.89
CA GLY A 234 11.40 -10.67 -7.06
C GLY A 234 11.42 -9.26 -6.47
N SER A 235 12.49 -8.48 -6.67
CA SER A 235 12.53 -7.08 -6.27
C SER A 235 11.97 -6.17 -7.38
N PHE A 236 11.41 -5.04 -6.97
CA PHE A 236 10.93 -4.02 -7.91
C PHE A 236 12.04 -3.53 -8.85
N ALA A 237 13.25 -3.31 -8.32
CA ALA A 237 14.41 -2.90 -9.11
C ALA A 237 14.81 -3.94 -10.16
N SER A 238 14.81 -5.25 -9.83
CA SER A 238 15.15 -6.29 -10.80
C SER A 238 14.08 -6.47 -11.88
N PHE A 239 12.82 -6.24 -11.55
CA PHE A 239 11.72 -6.27 -12.51
C PHE A 239 11.85 -5.11 -13.50
N VAL A 240 11.98 -3.87 -13.03
CA VAL A 240 12.08 -2.69 -13.88
C VAL A 240 13.35 -2.70 -14.73
N GLY A 241 14.50 -3.03 -14.12
CA GLY A 241 15.76 -3.11 -14.86
C GLY A 241 15.78 -4.19 -15.95
N GLY A 242 14.87 -5.17 -15.88
CA GLY A 242 14.65 -6.13 -16.96
C GLY A 242 13.79 -5.60 -18.10
N LEU A 243 13.02 -4.53 -17.87
CA LEU A 243 12.19 -3.87 -18.87
C LEU A 243 12.97 -2.79 -19.66
N GLU A 244 14.00 -2.20 -19.05
CA GLU A 244 14.93 -1.22 -19.66
C GLU A 244 15.95 -1.90 -20.58
#